data_8b2a862e75e446864dbeae50de7c3564
#
_entry.id   8b2a862e75e446864dbeae50de7c3564
#
_cell.length_a   1.000
_cell.length_b   1.000
_cell.length_c   1.000
_cell.angle_alpha   90.00
_cell.angle_beta   90.00
_cell.angle_gamma   90.00
#
_symmetry.space_group_name_H-M   'P 1'
#
loop_
_entity.id
_entity.type
_entity.pdbx_description
1 polymer ?
#
loop_
_entity_poly.entity_id
_entity_poly.type
_entity_poly.pdbx_seq_one_letter_code
_entity_poly.pdbx_strand_id
1 'polypeptide(L)'
;MHSIFARHMKKVLIISYYFPPSGGSGVQRWLKFVKYLPEFGYDPIVLTVDPTVASYPQIDASLLHDIPACVRVERTTTREILSLYKRVSPTKEIPYGGFANENTNTFFSILSRFVRGNLFLPDPRRGWNKFAYKKACELIEQEQIDTVITTSPPHSTQLIGLKLKKRFPSIQWIADLRDPWRDIFYYKDTYPTWLADKL
;
A
#
# COMPACT_ATOMS: atom_id res chain seq x y z
N MET A 1 -21.53 -0.09 40.45
CA MET A 1 -20.34 0.76 40.30
C MET A 1 -19.34 0.02 39.43
N HIS A 2 -19.41 0.17 38.09
CA HIS A 2 -18.43 -0.40 37.19
C HIS A 2 -17.42 0.72 36.88
N SER A 3 -16.29 0.66 37.55
CA SER A 3 -15.13 1.50 37.23
C SER A 3 -14.66 1.13 35.83
N ILE A 4 -15.01 1.96 34.86
CA ILE A 4 -14.45 1.91 33.52
C ILE A 4 -13.02 2.46 33.64
N PHE A 5 -12.07 1.58 33.94
CA PHE A 5 -10.66 1.88 33.66
C PHE A 5 -10.59 2.12 32.16
N ALA A 6 -10.49 3.36 31.75
CA ALA A 6 -10.14 3.71 30.37
C ALA A 6 -8.79 3.04 30.07
N ARG A 7 -8.86 1.88 29.44
CA ARG A 7 -7.67 1.13 29.03
C ARG A 7 -6.94 2.04 28.06
N HIS A 8 -5.80 2.56 28.46
CA HIS A 8 -4.98 3.39 27.57
C HIS A 8 -4.54 2.53 26.39
N MET A 9 -5.28 2.66 25.26
CA MET A 9 -5.00 1.89 24.07
C MET A 9 -3.72 2.41 23.41
N LYS A 10 -2.87 1.49 22.96
CA LYS A 10 -1.65 1.85 22.23
C LYS A 10 -1.98 2.21 20.78
N LYS A 11 -1.65 3.43 20.40
CA LYS A 11 -1.83 3.85 19.00
C LYS A 11 -0.87 3.11 18.08
N VAL A 12 -1.39 2.60 16.97
CA VAL A 12 -0.61 1.95 15.93
C VAL A 12 -0.94 2.55 14.56
N LEU A 13 0.08 3.00 13.85
CA LEU A 13 -0.07 3.52 12.49
C LEU A 13 0.12 2.39 11.48
N ILE A 14 -0.91 2.13 10.69
CA ILE A 14 -0.91 1.12 9.64
C ILE A 14 -0.86 1.83 8.30
N ILE A 15 0.23 1.65 7.55
CA ILE A 15 0.44 2.25 6.23
C ILE A 15 0.17 1.19 5.18
N SER A 16 -0.96 1.32 4.50
CA SER A 16 -1.43 0.39 3.48
C SER A 16 -1.96 1.14 2.26
N TYR A 17 -1.38 0.89 1.08
CA TYR A 17 -1.88 1.48 -0.15
C TYR A 17 -3.27 0.93 -0.50
N TYR A 18 -3.44 -0.41 -0.42
CA TYR A 18 -4.71 -1.07 -0.71
C TYR A 18 -5.54 -1.19 0.56
N PHE A 19 -6.55 -0.34 0.67
CA PHE A 19 -7.53 -0.31 1.75
C PHE A 19 -8.91 0.05 1.16
N PRO A 20 -10.04 -0.30 1.78
CA PRO A 20 -11.35 0.02 1.20
C PRO A 20 -11.49 1.48 0.74
N PRO A 21 -12.05 1.73 -0.45
CA PRO A 21 -12.85 0.85 -1.30
C PRO A 21 -12.06 -0.02 -2.29
N SER A 22 -10.73 -0.16 -2.17
CA SER A 22 -10.01 -1.15 -2.97
C SER A 22 -10.52 -2.54 -2.64
N GLY A 23 -10.73 -3.38 -3.66
CA GLY A 23 -11.09 -4.78 -3.53
C GLY A 23 -9.87 -5.71 -3.52
N GLY A 24 -10.16 -7.02 -3.42
CA GLY A 24 -9.16 -8.08 -3.49
C GLY A 24 -8.75 -8.66 -2.13
N SER A 25 -8.15 -9.86 -2.17
CA SER A 25 -7.79 -10.64 -0.98
C SER A 25 -6.83 -9.91 -0.03
N GLY A 26 -5.93 -9.11 -0.58
CA GLY A 26 -4.97 -8.35 0.20
C GLY A 26 -5.58 -7.29 1.12
N VAL A 27 -6.69 -6.71 0.71
CA VAL A 27 -7.43 -5.70 1.48
C VAL A 27 -8.11 -6.34 2.69
N GLN A 28 -8.70 -7.53 2.52
CA GLN A 28 -9.43 -8.25 3.57
C GLN A 28 -8.58 -8.48 4.81
N ARG A 29 -7.32 -8.83 4.64
CA ARG A 29 -6.41 -9.10 5.75
C ARG A 29 -6.30 -7.89 6.68
N TRP A 30 -5.92 -6.73 6.16
CA TRP A 30 -5.72 -5.54 6.98
C TRP A 30 -7.03 -4.94 7.47
N LEU A 31 -8.11 -5.05 6.70
CA LEU A 31 -9.44 -4.68 7.16
C LEU A 31 -9.84 -5.50 8.41
N LYS A 32 -9.59 -6.83 8.40
CA LYS A 32 -9.89 -7.67 9.57
C LYS A 32 -8.96 -7.39 10.75
N PHE A 33 -7.66 -7.17 10.52
CA PHE A 33 -6.77 -6.75 11.62
C PHE A 33 -7.23 -5.44 12.25
N VAL A 34 -7.52 -4.43 11.46
CA VAL A 34 -8.00 -3.13 11.95
C VAL A 34 -9.29 -3.28 12.74
N LYS A 35 -10.18 -4.17 12.33
CA LYS A 35 -11.44 -4.45 13.02
C LYS A 35 -11.24 -5.02 14.42
N TYR A 36 -10.27 -5.91 14.59
CA TYR A 36 -10.08 -6.64 15.84
C TYR A 36 -8.97 -6.07 16.76
N LEU A 37 -8.05 -5.26 16.27
CA LEU A 37 -6.99 -4.65 17.07
C LEU A 37 -7.49 -3.94 18.35
N PRO A 38 -8.65 -3.24 18.34
CA PRO A 38 -9.18 -2.61 19.55
C PRO A 38 -9.47 -3.60 20.69
N GLU A 39 -9.89 -4.83 20.37
CA GLU A 39 -10.13 -5.88 21.38
C GLU A 39 -8.85 -6.28 22.12
N PHE A 40 -7.70 -6.08 21.48
CA PHE A 40 -6.36 -6.36 22.05
C PHE A 40 -5.69 -5.12 22.68
N GLY A 41 -6.42 -4.00 22.80
CA GLY A 41 -5.90 -2.79 23.44
C GLY A 41 -5.09 -1.89 22.51
N TYR A 42 -5.26 -2.00 21.21
CA TYR A 42 -4.66 -1.12 20.22
C TYR A 42 -5.68 -0.17 19.61
N ASP A 43 -5.25 1.06 19.33
CA ASP A 43 -6.01 2.08 18.61
C ASP A 43 -5.39 2.25 17.20
N PRO A 44 -5.94 1.57 16.16
CA PRO A 44 -5.38 1.63 14.83
C PRO A 44 -5.74 2.92 14.10
N ILE A 45 -4.73 3.58 13.55
CA ILE A 45 -4.85 4.66 12.58
C ILE A 45 -4.37 4.13 11.23
N VAL A 46 -5.23 4.16 10.23
CA VAL A 46 -4.89 3.69 8.89
C VAL A 46 -4.50 4.88 8.01
N LEU A 47 -3.33 4.82 7.41
CA LEU A 47 -2.90 5.76 6.38
C LEU A 47 -2.92 5.06 5.02
N THR A 48 -3.72 5.59 4.11
CA THR A 48 -3.92 5.04 2.76
C THR A 48 -3.98 6.12 1.70
N VAL A 49 -4.05 5.73 0.43
CA VAL A 49 -4.22 6.65 -0.69
C VAL A 49 -5.68 7.06 -0.86
N ASP A 50 -5.91 8.27 -1.36
CA ASP A 50 -7.25 8.74 -1.73
C ASP A 50 -7.76 7.93 -2.94
N PRO A 51 -8.93 7.26 -2.84
CA PRO A 51 -9.46 6.42 -3.90
C PRO A 51 -9.80 7.18 -5.19
N THR A 52 -9.99 8.48 -5.13
CA THR A 52 -10.29 9.31 -6.31
C THR A 52 -9.09 9.46 -7.25
N VAL A 53 -7.87 9.31 -6.72
CA VAL A 53 -6.61 9.44 -7.47
C VAL A 53 -5.80 8.15 -7.50
N ALA A 54 -6.23 7.13 -6.76
CA ALA A 54 -5.54 5.85 -6.69
C ALA A 54 -5.67 5.03 -7.98
N SER A 55 -4.66 4.22 -8.28
CA SER A 55 -4.72 3.23 -9.36
C SER A 55 -5.09 1.85 -8.82
N TYR A 56 -6.29 1.73 -8.25
CA TYR A 56 -6.78 0.44 -7.80
C TYR A 56 -7.15 -0.47 -8.99
N PRO A 57 -6.72 -1.72 -8.99
CA PRO A 57 -7.09 -2.68 -10.03
C PRO A 57 -8.54 -3.14 -9.90
N GLN A 58 -9.08 -3.14 -8.69
CA GLN A 58 -10.45 -3.54 -8.38
C GLN A 58 -11.04 -2.62 -7.32
N ILE A 59 -12.32 -2.28 -7.46
CA ILE A 59 -13.09 -1.50 -6.48
C ILE A 59 -14.17 -2.41 -5.89
N ASP A 60 -14.28 -2.40 -4.57
CA ASP A 60 -15.36 -3.04 -3.82
C ASP A 60 -15.82 -2.10 -2.71
N ALA A 61 -16.84 -1.32 -3.02
CA ALA A 61 -17.38 -0.33 -2.08
C ALA A 61 -18.08 -0.99 -0.88
N SER A 62 -18.49 -2.25 -0.96
CA SER A 62 -19.14 -2.96 0.14
C SER A 62 -18.24 -3.09 1.37
N LEU A 63 -16.92 -3.15 1.14
CA LEU A 63 -15.91 -3.25 2.20
C LEU A 63 -15.83 -2.00 3.09
N LEU A 64 -16.35 -0.86 2.63
CA LEU A 64 -16.41 0.36 3.46
C LEU A 64 -17.27 0.16 4.71
N HIS A 65 -18.30 -0.66 4.64
CA HIS A 65 -19.19 -0.98 5.77
C HIS A 65 -18.50 -1.84 6.84
N ASP A 66 -17.43 -2.53 6.48
CA ASP A 66 -16.66 -3.36 7.41
C ASP A 66 -15.62 -2.56 8.23
N ILE A 67 -15.40 -1.29 7.90
CA ILE A 67 -14.51 -0.41 8.67
C ILE A 67 -15.23 0.02 9.93
N PRO A 68 -14.72 -0.31 11.14
CA PRO A 68 -15.36 0.13 12.37
C PRO A 68 -15.37 1.65 12.49
N ALA A 69 -16.48 2.21 13.00
CA ALA A 69 -16.64 3.66 13.14
C ALA A 69 -15.59 4.32 14.06
N CYS A 70 -14.99 3.55 14.97
CA CYS A 70 -13.92 4.02 15.85
C CYS A 70 -12.55 4.12 15.17
N VAL A 71 -12.37 3.53 13.98
CA VAL A 71 -11.09 3.51 13.27
C VAL A 71 -10.91 4.78 12.45
N ARG A 72 -9.84 5.49 12.73
CA ARG A 72 -9.44 6.67 11.96
C ARG A 72 -8.73 6.26 10.67
N VAL A 73 -9.24 6.73 9.52
CA VAL A 73 -8.64 6.48 8.20
C VAL A 73 -8.19 7.81 7.59
N GLU A 74 -6.89 7.99 7.49
CA GLU A 74 -6.24 9.13 6.85
C GLU A 74 -5.93 8.82 5.39
N ARG A 75 -6.24 9.76 4.51
CA ARG A 75 -6.07 9.59 3.06
C ARG A 75 -5.16 10.67 2.50
N THR A 76 -4.28 10.29 1.58
CA THR A 76 -3.39 11.22 0.92
C THR A 76 -3.47 11.09 -0.58
N THR A 77 -3.16 12.19 -1.27
CA THR A 77 -3.01 12.17 -2.73
C THR A 77 -1.80 11.34 -3.17
N THR A 78 -1.73 11.05 -4.45
CA THR A 78 -0.60 10.38 -5.10
C THR A 78 -0.25 11.06 -6.43
N ARG A 79 0.99 10.82 -6.91
CA ARG A 79 1.41 11.17 -8.27
C ARG A 79 1.94 9.93 -8.96
N GLU A 80 1.02 9.10 -9.40
CA GLU A 80 1.37 7.85 -10.06
C GLU A 80 1.46 8.03 -11.58
N ILE A 81 2.49 7.44 -12.17
CA ILE A 81 2.67 7.45 -13.63
C ILE A 81 1.57 6.62 -14.31
N LEU A 82 1.01 5.63 -13.60
CA LEU A 82 -0.15 4.86 -14.09
C LEU A 82 -1.40 5.72 -14.32
N SER A 83 -1.57 6.82 -13.61
CA SER A 83 -2.67 7.75 -13.86
C SER A 83 -2.52 8.49 -15.19
N LEU A 84 -1.28 8.75 -15.62
CA LEU A 84 -0.97 9.28 -16.96
C LEU A 84 -1.20 8.22 -18.04
N TYR A 85 -0.81 6.97 -17.77
CA TYR A 85 -1.04 5.86 -18.69
C TYR A 85 -2.53 5.64 -18.97
N LYS A 86 -3.39 5.73 -17.95
CA LYS A 86 -4.86 5.66 -18.12
C LYS A 86 -5.43 6.73 -19.06
N ARG A 87 -4.80 7.90 -19.14
CA ARG A 87 -5.23 8.99 -20.03
C ARG A 87 -4.86 8.76 -21.48
N VAL A 88 -3.82 7.97 -21.71
CA VAL A 88 -3.23 7.77 -23.06
C VAL A 88 -3.55 6.37 -23.61
N SER A 89 -3.86 5.40 -22.76
CA SER A 89 -4.15 4.02 -23.18
C SER A 89 -5.59 3.86 -23.66
N PRO A 90 -5.82 3.19 -24.82
CA PRO A 90 -7.15 2.88 -25.32
C PRO A 90 -7.93 1.93 -24.41
N THR A 91 -7.24 1.05 -23.70
CA THR A 91 -7.82 0.15 -22.71
C THR A 91 -7.75 0.80 -21.33
N LYS A 92 -8.89 1.25 -20.82
CA LYS A 92 -9.00 1.93 -19.51
C LYS A 92 -8.73 1.01 -18.29
N GLU A 93 -8.36 -0.24 -18.51
CA GLU A 93 -8.16 -1.23 -17.47
C GLU A 93 -6.71 -1.25 -16.99
N ILE A 94 -6.52 -1.26 -15.65
CA ILE A 94 -5.21 -1.49 -15.05
C ILE A 94 -5.05 -3.01 -14.93
N PRO A 95 -4.02 -3.62 -15.54
CA PRO A 95 -3.80 -5.04 -15.41
C PRO A 95 -3.64 -5.46 -13.96
N TYR A 96 -4.44 -6.42 -13.53
CA TYR A 96 -4.32 -7.07 -12.22
C TYR A 96 -3.14 -8.05 -12.24
N GLY A 97 -2.29 -8.00 -11.23
CA GLY A 97 -1.26 -9.03 -11.04
C GLY A 97 -0.22 -9.16 -12.16
N GLY A 98 0.18 -8.02 -12.79
CA GLY A 98 1.36 -8.04 -13.67
C GLY A 98 1.16 -8.66 -15.03
N PHE A 99 0.22 -8.23 -15.85
CA PHE A 99 0.03 -8.68 -17.25
C PHE A 99 -0.14 -10.20 -17.46
N ALA A 100 -0.39 -10.97 -16.41
CA ALA A 100 -0.60 -12.42 -16.52
C ALA A 100 -1.78 -12.80 -17.45
N ASN A 101 -2.66 -11.84 -17.78
CA ASN A 101 -3.81 -12.04 -18.65
C ASN A 101 -3.61 -11.51 -20.09
N GLU A 102 -2.45 -10.91 -20.41
CA GLU A 102 -2.18 -10.47 -21.77
C GLU A 102 -1.44 -11.55 -22.56
N ASN A 103 -2.22 -12.46 -23.16
CA ASN A 103 -1.73 -13.51 -24.08
C ASN A 103 -1.32 -12.96 -25.46
N THR A 104 -0.91 -11.71 -25.59
CA THR A 104 -0.51 -11.14 -26.87
C THR A 104 0.98 -10.88 -26.90
N ASN A 105 1.71 -11.66 -27.70
CA ASN A 105 3.11 -11.42 -28.09
C ASN A 105 3.25 -10.21 -29.04
N THR A 106 2.47 -9.17 -28.86
CA THR A 106 2.54 -7.94 -29.64
C THR A 106 3.75 -7.13 -29.19
N PHE A 107 4.48 -6.50 -30.08
CA PHE A 107 5.61 -5.61 -29.79
C PHE A 107 5.27 -4.61 -28.65
N PHE A 108 4.06 -4.09 -28.64
CA PHE A 108 3.56 -3.19 -27.60
C PHE A 108 3.48 -3.84 -26.21
N SER A 109 3.10 -5.12 -26.13
CA SER A 109 3.03 -5.84 -24.88
C SER A 109 4.42 -6.12 -24.32
N ILE A 110 5.37 -6.44 -25.17
CA ILE A 110 6.78 -6.66 -24.80
C ILE A 110 7.40 -5.35 -24.29
N LEU A 111 7.19 -4.24 -25.01
CA LEU A 111 7.69 -2.94 -24.61
C LEU A 111 7.09 -2.48 -23.27
N SER A 112 5.78 -2.66 -23.07
CA SER A 112 5.12 -2.29 -21.81
C SER A 112 5.63 -3.10 -20.63
N ARG A 113 5.88 -4.41 -20.82
CA ARG A 113 6.49 -5.29 -19.80
C ARG A 113 7.92 -4.85 -19.47
N PHE A 114 8.73 -4.56 -20.48
CA PHE A 114 10.09 -4.06 -20.33
C PHE A 114 10.13 -2.73 -19.54
N VAL A 115 9.30 -1.76 -19.93
CA VAL A 115 9.18 -0.47 -19.23
C VAL A 115 8.79 -0.68 -17.78
N ARG A 116 7.84 -1.57 -17.52
CA ARG A 116 7.39 -1.88 -16.16
C ARG A 116 8.48 -2.52 -15.31
N GLY A 117 9.19 -3.50 -15.84
CA GLY A 117 10.24 -4.23 -15.10
C GLY A 117 11.50 -3.41 -14.83
N ASN A 118 11.72 -2.32 -15.58
CA ASN A 118 12.98 -1.58 -15.52
C ASN A 118 12.86 -0.13 -15.05
N LEU A 119 11.71 0.53 -15.30
CA LEU A 119 11.52 1.94 -14.92
C LEU A 119 10.66 2.14 -13.67
N PHE A 120 9.78 1.18 -13.34
CA PHE A 120 8.87 1.28 -12.21
C PHE A 120 9.37 0.49 -10.99
N LEU A 121 10.62 0.72 -10.60
CA LEU A 121 11.23 0.05 -9.46
C LEU A 121 10.97 0.83 -8.15
N PRO A 122 10.57 0.12 -7.11
CA PRO A 122 10.18 -1.29 -7.00
C PRO A 122 8.81 -1.61 -7.57
N ASP A 123 7.94 -0.62 -7.74
CA ASP A 123 6.60 -0.74 -8.31
C ASP A 123 6.04 0.62 -8.77
N PRO A 124 4.99 0.63 -9.61
CA PRO A 124 4.43 1.85 -10.18
C PRO A 124 3.66 2.73 -9.18
N ARG A 125 3.40 2.28 -7.94
CA ARG A 125 2.73 3.05 -6.88
C ARG A 125 3.72 3.87 -6.02
N ARG A 126 5.01 3.78 -6.30
CA ARG A 126 6.07 4.55 -5.59
C ARG A 126 5.79 6.06 -5.53
N GLY A 127 5.01 6.60 -6.50
CA GLY A 127 4.58 8.00 -6.50
C GLY A 127 3.77 8.43 -5.27
N TRP A 128 3.16 7.49 -4.55
CA TRP A 128 2.45 7.72 -3.30
C TRP A 128 3.39 7.96 -2.11
N ASN A 129 4.56 7.35 -2.10
CA ASN A 129 5.45 7.30 -0.94
C ASN A 129 5.78 8.67 -0.33
N LYS A 130 5.96 9.70 -1.17
CA LYS A 130 6.27 11.06 -0.69
C LYS A 130 5.15 11.63 0.17
N PHE A 131 3.92 11.46 -0.26
CA PHE A 131 2.73 11.98 0.42
C PHE A 131 2.44 11.20 1.69
N ALA A 132 2.49 9.87 1.61
CA ALA A 132 2.33 8.99 2.76
C ALA A 132 3.39 9.21 3.82
N TYR A 133 4.66 9.35 3.43
CA TYR A 133 5.75 9.65 4.37
C TYR A 133 5.53 10.97 5.11
N LYS A 134 5.16 12.05 4.38
CA LYS A 134 4.89 13.35 5.01
C LYS A 134 3.77 13.23 6.03
N LYS A 135 2.64 12.64 5.64
CA LYS A 135 1.49 12.47 6.54
C LYS A 135 1.79 11.54 7.72
N ALA A 136 2.57 10.49 7.50
CA ALA A 136 3.01 9.60 8.57
C ALA A 136 3.87 10.31 9.62
N CYS A 137 4.79 11.20 9.19
CA CYS A 137 5.57 12.01 10.12
C CYS A 137 4.66 12.90 10.97
N GLU A 138 3.69 13.58 10.35
CA GLU A 138 2.71 14.42 11.05
C GLU A 138 1.93 13.60 12.11
N LEU A 139 1.44 12.42 11.73
CA LEU A 139 0.68 11.55 12.64
C LEU A 139 1.54 11.03 13.80
N ILE A 140 2.77 10.61 13.52
CA ILE A 140 3.69 10.12 14.57
C ILE A 140 3.95 11.21 15.62
N GLU A 141 4.22 12.45 15.17
CA GLU A 141 4.52 13.58 16.06
C GLU A 141 3.27 14.04 16.83
N GLN A 142 2.13 14.18 16.16
CA GLN A 142 0.89 14.68 16.77
C GLN A 142 0.24 13.68 17.73
N GLU A 143 0.24 12.40 17.35
CA GLU A 143 -0.44 11.34 18.08
C GLU A 143 0.49 10.55 19.01
N GLN A 144 1.78 10.89 19.02
CA GLN A 144 2.82 10.21 19.81
C GLN A 144 2.85 8.68 19.55
N ILE A 145 2.81 8.32 18.25
CA ILE A 145 2.78 6.92 17.83
C ILE A 145 4.17 6.31 17.97
N ASP A 146 4.26 5.19 18.65
CA ASP A 146 5.49 4.43 18.86
C ASP A 146 5.60 3.19 17.94
N THR A 147 4.49 2.77 17.35
CA THR A 147 4.42 1.54 16.55
C THR A 147 3.87 1.84 15.15
N VAL A 148 4.64 1.49 14.14
CA VAL A 148 4.28 1.67 12.72
C VAL A 148 4.34 0.33 11.99
N ILE A 149 3.31 0.02 11.23
CA ILE A 149 3.23 -1.17 10.39
C ILE A 149 3.15 -0.73 8.92
N THR A 150 3.99 -1.28 8.07
CA THR A 150 3.89 -1.11 6.62
C THR A 150 3.57 -2.45 5.97
N THR A 151 2.65 -2.49 5.02
CA THR A 151 2.27 -3.74 4.33
C THR A 151 2.55 -3.67 2.84
N SER A 152 2.97 -4.79 2.27
CA SER A 152 3.14 -4.99 0.82
C SER A 152 2.17 -6.06 0.29
N PRO A 153 1.83 -6.07 -1.02
CA PRO A 153 2.14 -5.04 -2.02
C PRO A 153 1.36 -3.72 -1.80
N PRO A 154 1.81 -2.60 -2.34
CA PRO A 154 3.00 -2.35 -3.16
C PRO A 154 4.29 -2.47 -2.32
N HIS A 155 5.35 -3.01 -2.91
CA HIS A 155 6.62 -3.20 -2.18
C HIS A 155 7.30 -1.87 -1.82
N SER A 156 7.06 -0.82 -2.61
CA SER A 156 7.55 0.54 -2.33
C SER A 156 7.06 1.09 -1.00
N THR A 157 5.95 0.59 -0.44
CA THR A 157 5.45 0.99 0.88
C THR A 157 6.48 0.72 1.98
N GLN A 158 7.31 -0.32 1.85
CA GLN A 158 8.37 -0.63 2.80
C GLN A 158 9.44 0.47 2.89
N LEU A 159 9.66 1.22 1.79
CA LEU A 159 10.57 2.36 1.77
C LEU A 159 10.07 3.52 2.66
N ILE A 160 8.75 3.61 2.87
CA ILE A 160 8.17 4.59 3.81
C ILE A 160 8.60 4.20 5.23
N GLY A 161 8.37 2.94 5.63
CA GLY A 161 8.75 2.43 6.94
C GLY A 161 10.25 2.59 7.22
N LEU A 162 11.11 2.26 6.24
CA LEU A 162 12.56 2.44 6.35
C LEU A 162 12.94 3.92 6.61
N LYS A 163 12.31 4.86 5.89
CA LYS A 163 12.56 6.30 6.08
C LYS A 163 12.05 6.79 7.44
N LEU A 164 10.88 6.31 7.87
CA LEU A 164 10.33 6.63 9.19
C LEU A 164 11.23 6.11 10.30
N LYS A 165 11.71 4.87 10.22
CA LYS A 165 12.65 4.30 11.19
C LYS A 165 13.97 5.08 11.29
N LYS A 166 14.47 5.59 10.14
CA LYS A 166 15.66 6.45 10.13
C LYS A 166 15.42 7.82 10.78
N ARG A 167 14.22 8.41 10.58
CA ARG A 167 13.85 9.72 11.16
C ARG A 167 13.50 9.62 12.64
N PHE A 168 12.80 8.56 13.03
CA PHE A 168 12.32 8.29 14.39
C PHE A 168 12.91 6.96 14.89
N PRO A 169 14.16 6.94 15.36
CA PRO A 169 14.84 5.69 15.74
C PRO A 169 14.14 4.92 16.87
N SER A 170 13.34 5.61 17.70
CA SER A 170 12.60 5.01 18.82
C SER A 170 11.36 4.23 18.41
N ILE A 171 10.77 4.49 17.23
CA ILE A 171 9.58 3.77 16.82
C ILE A 171 9.87 2.28 16.60
N GLN A 172 8.90 1.45 16.95
CA GLN A 172 8.87 0.05 16.52
C GLN A 172 8.31 0.00 15.10
N TRP A 173 9.11 -0.46 14.13
CA TRP A 173 8.64 -0.66 12.76
C TRP A 173 8.47 -2.15 12.48
N ILE A 174 7.28 -2.52 12.03
CA ILE A 174 6.91 -3.87 11.61
C ILE A 174 6.68 -3.84 10.09
N ALA A 175 7.51 -4.56 9.35
CA ALA A 175 7.38 -4.73 7.91
C ALA A 175 6.56 -6.00 7.63
N ASP A 176 5.32 -5.85 7.22
CA ASP A 176 4.48 -6.96 6.76
C ASP A 176 4.76 -7.25 5.29
N LEU A 177 5.57 -8.27 5.04
CA LEU A 177 5.97 -8.69 3.70
C LEU A 177 5.05 -9.79 3.23
N ARG A 178 4.31 -9.51 2.16
CA ARG A 178 3.48 -10.48 1.45
C ARG A 178 3.92 -10.49 0.00
N ASP A 179 3.81 -11.63 -0.62
CA ASP A 179 4.24 -11.90 -1.98
C ASP A 179 5.74 -11.58 -2.20
N PRO A 180 6.53 -12.53 -2.65
CA PRO A 180 7.95 -12.30 -2.88
C PRO A 180 8.12 -11.31 -4.03
N TRP A 181 9.05 -10.35 -3.88
CA TRP A 181 9.25 -9.34 -4.91
C TRP A 181 9.91 -9.92 -6.16
N ARG A 182 11.01 -10.66 -6.00
CA ARG A 182 11.80 -11.20 -7.12
C ARG A 182 11.38 -12.59 -7.54
N ASP A 183 10.90 -13.41 -6.60
CA ASP A 183 10.57 -14.81 -6.84
C ASP A 183 9.10 -15.01 -7.22
N ILE A 184 8.39 -13.93 -7.56
CA ILE A 184 7.04 -14.03 -8.08
C ILE A 184 7.07 -14.57 -9.52
N PHE A 185 6.18 -15.52 -9.83
CA PHE A 185 6.23 -16.31 -11.07
C PHE A 185 6.28 -15.48 -12.35
N TYR A 186 5.66 -14.30 -12.38
CA TYR A 186 5.61 -13.42 -13.55
C TYR A 186 6.78 -12.42 -13.63
N TYR A 187 7.72 -12.39 -12.68
CA TYR A 187 8.84 -11.44 -12.70
C TYR A 187 9.71 -11.60 -13.95
N LYS A 188 9.97 -12.84 -14.37
CA LYS A 188 10.75 -13.16 -15.58
C LYS A 188 10.09 -12.59 -16.84
N ASP A 189 8.77 -12.50 -16.87
CA ASP A 189 8.01 -11.98 -18.02
C ASP A 189 8.09 -10.45 -18.14
N THR A 190 8.68 -9.77 -17.16
CA THR A 190 8.93 -8.32 -17.19
C THR A 190 10.27 -7.95 -17.83
N TYR A 191 11.04 -8.94 -18.30
CA TYR A 191 12.35 -8.74 -18.94
C TYR A 191 13.28 -7.81 -18.13
N PRO A 192 13.56 -8.11 -16.86
CA PRO A 192 14.38 -7.26 -16.03
C PRO A 192 15.81 -7.20 -16.55
N THR A 193 16.37 -5.99 -16.62
CA THR A 193 17.80 -5.82 -16.88
C THR A 193 18.61 -6.19 -15.63
N TRP A 194 19.87 -6.52 -15.80
CA TRP A 194 20.77 -6.79 -14.68
C TRP A 194 20.78 -5.66 -13.64
N LEU A 195 20.67 -4.40 -14.07
CA LEU A 195 20.62 -3.26 -13.15
C LEU A 195 19.30 -3.24 -12.37
N ALA A 196 18.17 -3.48 -13.03
CA ALA A 196 16.86 -3.54 -12.40
C ALA A 196 16.76 -4.72 -11.41
N ASP A 197 17.45 -5.82 -11.71
CA ASP A 197 17.48 -7.01 -10.87
C ASP A 197 18.33 -6.83 -9.61
N LYS A 198 19.33 -5.93 -9.64
CA LYS A 198 20.19 -5.62 -8.49
C LYS A 198 19.67 -4.52 -7.57
N LEU A 199 18.77 -3.67 -8.05
CA LEU A 199 18.15 -2.59 -7.27
C LEU A 199 16.99 -3.09 -6.43
#